data_fb4f8d0719608164646a11ed1e4a30ce
#
_entry.id   fb4f8d0719608164646a11ed1e4a30ce
#
_cell.length_a   1.000
_cell.length_b   1.000
_cell.length_c   1.000
_cell.angle_alpha   90.00
_cell.angle_beta   90.00
_cell.angle_gamma   90.00
#
_symmetry.space_group_name_H-M   'P 1'
#
loop_
_entity.id
_entity.type
_entity.pdbx_description
1 polymer ?
#
loop_
_entity_poly.entity_id
_entity_poly.type
_entity_poly.pdbx_seq_one_letter_code
_entity_poly.pdbx_strand_id
1 'polypeptide(L)'
;METVIGILLLISFVGLVVYAIKGGNMALGVIIMATLWAGLAVIGHFTASAEFLANNEVAGNLTIMDTLTTVYDNAFTNNGANTVLFFFGAFFGRILLDTGIAPALIRKTVELGGDRPVVTTILLTLVVAGIFTSMFGTGAVIAMGVIVLPILLSLGIDKRVALTSFMLAIGAGLYLNALPFAQYQ
;
A
#
# COMPACT_ATOMS: atom_id res chain seq x y z
N MET A 1 -31.11 -3.18 -10.12
CA MET A 1 -30.17 -2.10 -10.41
C MET A 1 -28.92 -2.17 -9.53
N GLU A 2 -29.08 -2.46 -8.25
CA GLU A 2 -27.97 -2.59 -7.27
C GLU A 2 -26.89 -3.59 -7.71
N THR A 3 -27.30 -4.77 -8.16
CA THR A 3 -26.38 -5.79 -8.67
C THR A 3 -25.57 -5.31 -9.90
N VAL A 4 -26.22 -4.52 -10.78
CA VAL A 4 -25.55 -3.97 -11.98
C VAL A 4 -24.47 -2.96 -11.58
N ILE A 5 -24.78 -2.09 -10.61
CA ILE A 5 -23.82 -1.11 -10.09
C ILE A 5 -22.65 -1.82 -9.40
N GLY A 6 -22.94 -2.86 -8.57
CA GLY A 6 -21.90 -3.68 -7.96
C GLY A 6 -20.95 -4.33 -8.98
N ILE A 7 -21.51 -4.87 -10.07
CA ILE A 7 -20.72 -5.43 -11.17
C ILE A 7 -19.88 -4.37 -11.86
N LEU A 8 -20.42 -3.16 -12.11
CA LEU A 8 -19.68 -2.05 -12.69
C LEU A 8 -18.53 -1.59 -11.82
N LEU A 9 -18.72 -1.55 -10.47
CA LEU A 9 -17.66 -1.25 -9.52
C LEU A 9 -16.54 -2.29 -9.60
N LEU A 10 -16.86 -3.58 -9.65
CA LEU A 10 -15.87 -4.65 -9.79
C LEU A 10 -15.12 -4.57 -11.13
N ILE A 11 -15.82 -4.36 -12.23
CA ILE A 11 -15.21 -4.23 -13.55
C ILE A 11 -14.26 -3.01 -13.59
N SER A 12 -14.67 -1.89 -13.02
CA SER A 12 -13.83 -0.69 -12.97
C SER A 12 -12.60 -0.89 -12.11
N PHE A 13 -12.71 -1.63 -10.99
CA PHE A 13 -11.58 -2.00 -10.15
C PHE A 13 -10.57 -2.88 -10.90
N VAL A 14 -11.05 -3.92 -11.59
CA VAL A 14 -10.19 -4.76 -12.44
C VAL A 14 -9.53 -3.92 -13.55
N GLY A 15 -10.27 -2.97 -14.13
CA GLY A 15 -9.72 -2.01 -15.10
C GLY A 15 -8.57 -1.19 -14.53
N LEU A 16 -8.70 -0.69 -13.29
CA LEU A 16 -7.62 0.03 -12.60
C LEU A 16 -6.39 -0.86 -12.38
N VAL A 17 -6.59 -2.12 -11.98
CA VAL A 17 -5.50 -3.08 -11.81
C VAL A 17 -4.76 -3.31 -13.12
N VAL A 18 -5.48 -3.52 -14.22
CA VAL A 18 -4.87 -3.70 -15.55
C VAL A 18 -4.13 -2.44 -15.99
N TYR A 19 -4.70 -1.25 -15.73
CA TYR A 19 -4.05 0.03 -16.00
C TYR A 19 -2.73 0.18 -15.22
N ALA A 20 -2.73 -0.21 -13.93
CA ALA A 20 -1.55 -0.20 -13.08
C ALA A 20 -0.45 -1.15 -13.58
N ILE A 21 -0.83 -2.39 -13.97
CA ILE A 21 0.12 -3.40 -14.49
C ILE A 21 0.76 -2.92 -15.80
N LYS A 22 0.04 -2.14 -16.62
CA LYS A 22 0.56 -1.53 -17.85
C LYS A 22 1.47 -0.31 -17.60
N GLY A 23 1.76 0.02 -16.35
CA GLY A 23 2.63 1.15 -15.99
C GLY A 23 1.93 2.51 -16.01
N GLY A 24 0.61 2.55 -15.92
CA GLY A 24 -0.16 3.79 -15.84
C GLY A 24 0.15 4.61 -14.58
N ASN A 25 -0.10 5.91 -14.65
CA ASN A 25 0.07 6.79 -13.49
C ASN A 25 -1.00 6.49 -12.44
N MET A 26 -0.58 5.86 -11.32
CA MET A 26 -1.48 5.43 -10.25
C MET A 26 -2.25 6.59 -9.61
N ALA A 27 -1.62 7.75 -9.42
CA ALA A 27 -2.30 8.90 -8.83
C ALA A 27 -3.48 9.35 -9.69
N LEU A 28 -3.27 9.43 -11.01
CA LEU A 28 -4.32 9.77 -11.97
C LEU A 28 -5.38 8.67 -12.05
N GLY A 29 -4.97 7.40 -12.04
CA GLY A 29 -5.88 6.25 -12.03
C GLY A 29 -6.82 6.24 -10.83
N VAL A 30 -6.30 6.50 -9.62
CA VAL A 30 -7.09 6.55 -8.39
C VAL A 30 -8.07 7.73 -8.39
N ILE A 31 -7.67 8.91 -8.86
CA ILE A 31 -8.56 10.08 -8.96
C ILE A 31 -9.73 9.80 -9.93
N ILE A 32 -9.43 9.24 -11.11
CA ILE A 32 -10.47 8.85 -12.07
C ILE A 32 -11.41 7.81 -11.45
N MET A 33 -10.86 6.82 -10.77
CA MET A 33 -11.63 5.77 -10.11
C MET A 33 -12.54 6.34 -9.02
N ALA A 34 -12.02 7.22 -8.14
CA ALA A 34 -12.80 7.86 -7.09
C ALA A 34 -13.97 8.67 -7.67
N THR A 35 -13.72 9.43 -8.74
CA THR A 35 -14.76 10.20 -9.45
C THR A 35 -15.82 9.30 -10.07
N LEU A 36 -15.39 8.21 -10.72
CA LEU A 36 -16.30 7.23 -11.31
C LEU A 36 -17.17 6.55 -10.25
N TRP A 37 -16.57 6.16 -9.13
CA TRP A 37 -17.31 5.51 -8.03
C TRP A 37 -18.28 6.48 -7.35
N ALA A 38 -17.90 7.75 -7.17
CA ALA A 38 -18.80 8.79 -6.68
C ALA A 38 -20.02 8.95 -7.62
N GLY A 39 -19.78 9.00 -8.92
CA GLY A 39 -20.86 9.04 -9.92
C GLY A 39 -21.78 7.82 -9.89
N LEU A 40 -21.20 6.61 -9.78
CA LEU A 40 -21.96 5.37 -9.66
C LEU A 40 -22.77 5.30 -8.35
N ALA A 41 -22.24 5.82 -7.24
CA ALA A 41 -22.96 5.90 -5.96
C ALA A 41 -24.19 6.82 -6.07
N VAL A 42 -24.04 7.98 -6.70
CA VAL A 42 -25.14 8.91 -6.96
C VAL A 42 -26.20 8.29 -7.87
N ILE A 43 -25.79 7.66 -8.97
CA ILE A 43 -26.72 6.96 -9.88
C ILE A 43 -27.43 5.82 -9.11
N GLY A 44 -26.68 5.09 -8.26
CA GLY A 44 -27.20 4.04 -7.41
C GLY A 44 -28.29 4.53 -6.48
N HIS A 45 -28.07 5.66 -5.83
CA HIS A 45 -29.06 6.27 -4.95
C HIS A 45 -30.39 6.57 -5.69
N PHE A 46 -30.34 7.17 -6.87
CA PHE A 46 -31.55 7.51 -7.65
C PHE A 46 -32.24 6.29 -8.27
N THR A 47 -31.56 5.16 -8.41
CA THR A 47 -32.09 3.95 -9.05
C THR A 47 -32.33 2.80 -8.08
N ALA A 48 -31.97 2.96 -6.82
CA ALA A 48 -32.18 1.97 -5.78
C ALA A 48 -33.66 1.81 -5.42
N SER A 49 -34.02 0.63 -4.92
CA SER A 49 -35.37 0.38 -4.41
C SER A 49 -35.60 1.11 -3.07
N ALA A 50 -36.85 1.53 -2.81
CA ALA A 50 -37.20 2.18 -1.56
C ALA A 50 -36.89 1.31 -0.33
N GLU A 51 -37.00 -0.01 -0.47
CA GLU A 51 -36.68 -0.99 0.57
C GLU A 51 -35.20 -1.02 0.88
N PHE A 52 -34.30 -0.95 -0.14
CA PHE A 52 -32.87 -0.88 0.03
C PHE A 52 -32.45 0.42 0.73
N LEU A 53 -33.01 1.55 0.32
CA LEU A 53 -32.72 2.85 0.93
C LEU A 53 -33.19 2.93 2.39
N ALA A 54 -34.34 2.33 2.72
CA ALA A 54 -34.83 2.28 4.08
C ALA A 54 -33.99 1.41 5.02
N ASN A 55 -33.36 0.35 4.49
CA ASN A 55 -32.51 -0.56 5.25
C ASN A 55 -31.04 -0.11 5.33
N ASN A 56 -30.65 0.94 4.57
CA ASN A 56 -29.28 1.49 4.54
C ASN A 56 -29.30 3.00 4.82
N GLU A 57 -29.06 3.39 6.07
CA GLU A 57 -29.05 4.81 6.47
C GLU A 57 -28.09 5.66 5.66
N VAL A 58 -26.91 5.14 5.34
CA VAL A 58 -25.90 5.84 4.52
C VAL A 58 -26.41 6.09 3.10
N ALA A 59 -27.01 5.06 2.48
CA ALA A 59 -27.55 5.17 1.13
C ALA A 59 -28.81 6.02 1.09
N GLY A 60 -29.67 5.94 2.12
CA GLY A 60 -30.93 6.69 2.20
C GLY A 60 -30.76 8.20 2.31
N ASN A 61 -29.71 8.63 3.00
CA ASN A 61 -29.40 10.05 3.23
C ASN A 61 -28.36 10.64 2.27
N LEU A 62 -27.96 9.91 1.23
CA LEU A 62 -26.90 10.30 0.33
C LEU A 62 -27.33 11.44 -0.60
N THR A 63 -26.72 12.60 -0.46
CA THR A 63 -26.89 13.75 -1.35
C THR A 63 -25.69 13.85 -2.30
N ILE A 64 -25.90 14.40 -3.50
CA ILE A 64 -24.78 14.64 -4.44
C ILE A 64 -23.68 15.48 -3.80
N MET A 65 -24.05 16.51 -3.03
CA MET A 65 -23.09 17.35 -2.34
C MET A 65 -22.33 16.59 -1.27
N ASP A 66 -23.00 15.74 -0.49
CA ASP A 66 -22.34 14.92 0.54
C ASP A 66 -21.36 13.91 -0.08
N THR A 67 -21.72 13.34 -1.24
CA THR A 67 -20.81 12.44 -1.97
C THR A 67 -19.54 13.18 -2.44
N LEU A 68 -19.70 14.35 -3.02
CA LEU A 68 -18.58 15.17 -3.46
C LEU A 68 -17.71 15.63 -2.29
N THR A 69 -18.34 16.10 -1.21
CA THR A 69 -17.63 16.51 0.00
C THR A 69 -16.88 15.33 0.63
N THR A 70 -17.49 14.15 0.69
CA THR A 70 -16.84 12.95 1.25
C THR A 70 -15.64 12.52 0.42
N VAL A 71 -15.76 12.52 -0.90
CA VAL A 71 -14.70 12.04 -1.79
C VAL A 71 -13.55 13.05 -1.90
N TYR A 72 -13.81 14.35 -1.95
CA TYR A 72 -12.79 15.35 -2.25
C TYR A 72 -12.35 16.19 -1.06
N ASP A 73 -13.23 16.48 -0.10
CA ASP A 73 -12.93 17.34 1.05
C ASP A 73 -12.65 16.51 2.30
N ASN A 74 -13.56 15.61 2.69
CA ASN A 74 -13.38 14.77 3.87
C ASN A 74 -12.23 13.77 3.72
N ALA A 75 -11.87 13.37 2.49
CA ALA A 75 -10.71 12.51 2.27
C ALA A 75 -9.41 13.15 2.76
N PHE A 76 -9.25 14.46 2.56
CA PHE A 76 -8.08 15.19 3.05
C PHE A 76 -8.17 15.50 4.55
N THR A 77 -9.31 15.95 5.03
CA THR A 77 -9.51 16.34 6.44
C THR A 77 -9.42 15.12 7.36
N ASN A 78 -10.08 14.01 7.03
CA ASN A 78 -10.07 12.80 7.84
C ASN A 78 -8.73 12.05 7.81
N ASN A 79 -7.94 12.21 6.75
CA ASN A 79 -6.64 11.57 6.61
C ASN A 79 -5.46 12.51 6.83
N GLY A 80 -5.70 13.74 7.28
CA GLY A 80 -4.63 14.73 7.50
C GLY A 80 -3.54 14.24 8.44
N ALA A 81 -3.91 13.68 9.59
CA ALA A 81 -2.97 13.10 10.55
C ALA A 81 -2.16 11.94 9.94
N ASN A 82 -2.82 11.04 9.20
CA ASN A 82 -2.16 9.94 8.51
C ASN A 82 -1.20 10.43 7.43
N THR A 83 -1.57 11.48 6.69
CA THR A 83 -0.72 12.09 5.66
C THR A 83 0.57 12.63 6.27
N VAL A 84 0.48 13.33 7.41
CA VAL A 84 1.64 13.83 8.16
C VAL A 84 2.54 12.67 8.60
N LEU A 85 1.96 11.61 9.17
CA LEU A 85 2.69 10.42 9.58
C LEU A 85 3.40 9.75 8.39
N PHE A 86 2.73 9.58 7.25
CA PHE A 86 3.34 9.02 6.04
C PHE A 86 4.52 9.86 5.54
N PHE A 87 4.40 11.18 5.57
CA PHE A 87 5.48 12.08 5.20
C PHE A 87 6.70 11.89 6.11
N PHE A 88 6.51 11.92 7.43
CA PHE A 88 7.61 11.72 8.38
C PHE A 88 8.20 10.31 8.32
N GLY A 89 7.39 9.27 8.11
CA GLY A 89 7.87 7.91 7.93
C GLY A 89 8.74 7.74 6.67
N ALA A 90 8.32 8.36 5.56
CA ALA A 90 9.11 8.36 4.33
C ALA A 90 10.41 9.18 4.49
N PHE A 91 10.35 10.32 5.17
CA PHE A 91 11.51 11.15 5.48
C PHE A 91 12.51 10.41 6.38
N PHE A 92 12.03 9.78 7.44
CA PHE A 92 12.86 8.97 8.33
C PHE A 92 13.52 7.80 7.59
N GLY A 93 12.74 7.10 6.74
CA GLY A 93 13.29 6.05 5.88
C GLY A 93 14.41 6.55 4.97
N ARG A 94 14.27 7.76 4.42
CA ARG A 94 15.31 8.38 3.60
C ARG A 94 16.57 8.66 4.43
N ILE A 95 16.43 9.17 5.65
CA ILE A 95 17.57 9.40 6.55
C ILE A 95 18.32 8.09 6.82
N LEU A 96 17.63 6.99 7.14
CA LEU A 96 18.25 5.70 7.40
C LEU A 96 19.04 5.17 6.20
N LEU A 97 18.59 5.45 4.99
CA LEU A 97 19.30 5.08 3.76
C LEU A 97 20.50 5.98 3.51
N ASP A 98 20.32 7.30 3.56
CA ASP A 98 21.37 8.28 3.23
C ASP A 98 22.49 8.33 4.29
N THR A 99 22.18 8.06 5.55
CA THR A 99 23.18 7.89 6.62
C THR A 99 23.94 6.57 6.55
N GLY A 100 23.52 5.63 5.70
CA GLY A 100 24.15 4.33 5.56
C GLY A 100 23.79 3.33 6.68
N ILE A 101 22.93 3.68 7.62
CA ILE A 101 22.52 2.80 8.73
C ILE A 101 21.86 1.52 8.18
N ALA A 102 20.88 1.65 7.30
CA ALA A 102 20.19 0.50 6.73
C ALA A 102 21.14 -0.38 5.87
N PRO A 103 21.96 0.18 4.95
CA PRO A 103 22.98 -0.59 4.26
C PRO A 103 23.99 -1.28 5.19
N ALA A 104 24.41 -0.63 6.28
CA ALA A 104 25.35 -1.22 7.24
C ALA A 104 24.73 -2.43 7.98
N LEU A 105 23.46 -2.34 8.38
CA LEU A 105 22.74 -3.46 8.99
C LEU A 105 22.64 -4.65 8.04
N ILE A 106 22.34 -4.40 6.77
CA ILE A 106 22.28 -5.45 5.74
C ILE A 106 23.64 -6.13 5.56
N ARG A 107 24.73 -5.37 5.43
CA ARG A 107 26.09 -5.92 5.28
C ARG A 107 26.46 -6.78 6.49
N LYS A 108 26.22 -6.27 7.69
CA LYS A 108 26.50 -7.00 8.93
C LYS A 108 25.72 -8.32 9.01
N THR A 109 24.47 -8.30 8.52
CA THR A 109 23.61 -9.50 8.46
C THR A 109 24.16 -10.53 7.49
N VAL A 110 24.66 -10.11 6.35
CA VAL A 110 25.32 -11.00 5.38
C VAL A 110 26.58 -11.62 5.95
N GLU A 111 27.42 -10.82 6.63
CA GLU A 111 28.61 -11.30 7.32
C GLU A 111 28.27 -12.36 8.37
N LEU A 112 27.18 -12.16 9.15
CA LEU A 112 26.73 -13.12 10.16
C LEU A 112 26.18 -14.42 9.57
N GLY A 113 25.54 -14.34 8.40
CA GLY A 113 24.99 -15.49 7.68
C GLY A 113 26.09 -16.35 7.02
N GLY A 114 27.22 -15.73 6.68
CA GLY A 114 28.35 -16.39 6.03
C GLY A 114 27.97 -17.08 4.72
N ASP A 115 28.61 -18.19 4.43
CA ASP A 115 28.41 -18.99 3.21
C ASP A 115 27.16 -19.90 3.23
N ARG A 116 26.18 -19.59 4.08
CA ARG A 116 24.95 -20.37 4.24
C ARG A 116 23.75 -19.61 3.64
N PRO A 117 23.39 -19.85 2.36
CA PRO A 117 22.38 -19.06 1.64
C PRO A 117 21.03 -18.99 2.35
N VAL A 118 20.56 -20.12 2.88
CA VAL A 118 19.26 -20.20 3.59
C VAL A 118 19.28 -19.37 4.87
N VAL A 119 20.34 -19.49 5.67
CA VAL A 119 20.49 -18.74 6.94
C VAL A 119 20.57 -17.25 6.65
N THR A 120 21.37 -16.85 5.68
CA THR A 120 21.50 -15.46 5.26
C THR A 120 20.18 -14.89 4.76
N THR A 121 19.40 -15.67 3.99
CA THR A 121 18.06 -15.26 3.53
C THR A 121 17.12 -15.02 4.70
N ILE A 122 17.07 -15.92 5.68
CA ILE A 122 16.22 -15.77 6.87
C ILE A 122 16.64 -14.54 7.68
N LEU A 123 17.94 -14.38 7.93
CA LEU A 123 18.44 -13.23 8.69
C LEU A 123 18.15 -11.91 7.97
N LEU A 124 18.36 -11.84 6.64
CA LEU A 124 18.02 -10.68 5.84
C LEU A 124 16.53 -10.37 5.87
N THR A 125 15.67 -11.38 5.77
CA THR A 125 14.22 -11.21 5.88
C THR A 125 13.83 -10.59 7.21
N LEU A 126 14.41 -11.06 8.33
CA LEU A 126 14.14 -10.53 9.66
C LEU A 126 14.66 -9.09 9.82
N VAL A 127 15.87 -8.79 9.34
CA VAL A 127 16.46 -7.46 9.46
C VAL A 127 15.70 -6.46 8.57
N VAL A 128 15.35 -6.84 7.34
CA VAL A 128 14.54 -6.01 6.45
C VAL A 128 13.15 -5.75 7.06
N ALA A 129 12.50 -6.77 7.63
CA ALA A 129 11.26 -6.59 8.36
C ALA A 129 11.43 -5.61 9.53
N GLY A 130 12.49 -5.75 10.33
CA GLY A 130 12.81 -4.82 11.42
C GLY A 130 12.99 -3.38 10.93
N ILE A 131 13.68 -3.15 9.81
CA ILE A 131 13.85 -1.82 9.21
C ILE A 131 12.49 -1.24 8.76
N PHE A 132 11.63 -2.05 8.13
CA PHE A 132 10.32 -1.60 7.65
C PHE A 132 9.30 -1.35 8.77
N THR A 133 9.55 -1.72 10.02
CA THR A 133 8.74 -1.24 11.15
C THR A 133 8.82 0.27 11.34
N SER A 134 9.87 0.90 10.85
CA SER A 134 10.13 2.34 11.00
C SER A 134 10.15 3.09 9.68
N MET A 135 10.28 2.39 8.55
CA MET A 135 10.31 2.98 7.20
C MET A 135 8.96 2.78 6.52
N PHE A 136 8.57 3.77 5.71
CA PHE A 136 7.34 3.71 4.93
C PHE A 136 7.55 4.32 3.52
N GLY A 137 6.76 3.84 2.57
CA GLY A 137 6.68 4.39 1.22
C GLY A 137 7.46 3.62 0.17
N THR A 138 7.04 3.81 -1.09
CA THR A 138 7.59 3.12 -2.27
C THR A 138 9.05 3.40 -2.51
N GLY A 139 9.52 4.61 -2.19
CA GLY A 139 10.92 4.98 -2.30
C GLY A 139 11.84 4.13 -1.42
N ALA A 140 11.43 3.86 -0.18
CA ALA A 140 12.13 2.97 0.73
C ALA A 140 12.18 1.53 0.21
N VAL A 141 11.06 1.02 -0.32
CA VAL A 141 10.97 -0.33 -0.91
C VAL A 141 11.94 -0.47 -2.09
N ILE A 142 11.95 0.49 -3.01
CA ILE A 142 12.83 0.47 -4.18
C ILE A 142 14.31 0.52 -3.74
N ALA A 143 14.66 1.44 -2.86
CA ALA A 143 16.04 1.61 -2.42
C ALA A 143 16.57 0.38 -1.67
N MET A 144 15.76 -0.24 -0.81
CA MET A 144 16.12 -1.48 -0.15
C MET A 144 16.18 -2.67 -1.12
N GLY A 145 15.26 -2.74 -2.08
CA GLY A 145 15.26 -3.77 -3.11
C GLY A 145 16.52 -3.78 -3.96
N VAL A 146 17.02 -2.60 -4.35
CA VAL A 146 18.28 -2.44 -5.09
C VAL A 146 19.49 -2.99 -4.33
N ILE A 147 19.44 -2.99 -3.00
CA ILE A 147 20.52 -3.53 -2.15
C ILE A 147 20.32 -5.02 -1.87
N VAL A 148 19.15 -5.41 -1.40
CA VAL A 148 18.87 -6.76 -0.88
C VAL A 148 18.77 -7.81 -1.99
N LEU A 149 18.05 -7.51 -3.07
CA LEU A 149 17.83 -8.49 -4.13
C LEU A 149 19.11 -8.97 -4.81
N PRO A 150 20.05 -8.10 -5.22
CA PRO A 150 21.31 -8.55 -5.78
C PRO A 150 22.13 -9.41 -4.81
N ILE A 151 22.09 -9.12 -3.52
CA ILE A 151 22.78 -9.93 -2.50
C ILE A 151 22.19 -11.35 -2.47
N LEU A 152 20.87 -11.49 -2.37
CA LEU A 152 20.22 -12.79 -2.37
C LEU A 152 20.52 -13.59 -3.65
N LEU A 153 20.50 -12.92 -4.80
CA LEU A 153 20.82 -13.55 -6.08
C LEU A 153 22.29 -14.00 -6.17
N SER A 154 23.22 -13.19 -5.63
CA SER A 154 24.66 -13.55 -5.60
C SER A 154 24.95 -14.75 -4.69
N LEU A 155 24.11 -15.01 -3.70
CA LEU A 155 24.17 -16.20 -2.85
C LEU A 155 23.58 -17.46 -3.53
N GLY A 156 23.15 -17.35 -4.78
CA GLY A 156 22.56 -18.46 -5.54
C GLY A 156 21.08 -18.74 -5.22
N ILE A 157 20.39 -17.82 -4.53
CA ILE A 157 18.96 -17.94 -4.26
C ILE A 157 18.17 -17.69 -5.55
N ASP A 158 17.20 -18.57 -5.84
CA ASP A 158 16.30 -18.40 -7.00
C ASP A 158 15.55 -17.06 -6.95
N LYS A 159 15.37 -16.42 -8.11
CA LYS A 159 14.72 -15.11 -8.23
C LYS A 159 13.35 -15.05 -7.56
N ARG A 160 12.57 -16.13 -7.66
CA ARG A 160 11.22 -16.20 -7.06
C ARG A 160 11.31 -16.22 -5.55
N VAL A 161 12.23 -17.01 -5.00
CA VAL A 161 12.44 -17.10 -3.55
C VAL A 161 12.97 -15.77 -3.00
N ALA A 162 13.96 -15.16 -3.66
CA ALA A 162 14.51 -13.87 -3.29
C ALA A 162 13.43 -12.77 -3.24
N LEU A 163 12.63 -12.67 -4.30
CA LEU A 163 11.55 -11.68 -4.38
C LEU A 163 10.47 -11.94 -3.32
N THR A 164 10.04 -13.19 -3.17
CA THR A 164 9.01 -13.55 -2.18
C THR A 164 9.48 -13.27 -0.76
N SER A 165 10.72 -13.63 -0.41
CA SER A 165 11.31 -13.35 0.90
C SER A 165 11.38 -11.85 1.19
N PHE A 166 11.79 -11.05 0.19
CA PHE A 166 11.85 -9.61 0.31
C PHE A 166 10.45 -8.99 0.49
N MET A 167 9.45 -9.42 -0.29
CA MET A 167 8.07 -8.94 -0.14
C MET A 167 7.45 -9.34 1.20
N LEU A 168 7.75 -10.54 1.68
CA LEU A 168 7.30 -11.03 2.98
C LEU A 168 7.91 -10.21 4.13
N ALA A 169 9.19 -9.87 4.01
CA ALA A 169 9.89 -9.00 4.96
C ALA A 169 9.23 -7.61 5.03
N ILE A 170 8.94 -7.00 3.88
CA ILE A 170 8.25 -5.71 3.82
C ILE A 170 6.86 -5.82 4.45
N GLY A 171 6.07 -6.82 4.07
CA GLY A 171 4.72 -7.03 4.60
C GLY A 171 4.71 -7.20 6.12
N ALA A 172 5.61 -8.01 6.64
CA ALA A 172 5.75 -8.21 8.09
C ALA A 172 6.17 -6.92 8.81
N GLY A 173 7.14 -6.18 8.25
CA GLY A 173 7.60 -4.92 8.82
C GLY A 173 6.52 -3.84 8.80
N LEU A 174 5.82 -3.69 7.69
CA LEU A 174 4.72 -2.72 7.56
C LEU A 174 3.54 -3.04 8.47
N TYR A 175 3.23 -4.31 8.70
CA TYR A 175 2.18 -4.70 9.64
C TYR A 175 2.48 -4.26 11.07
N LEU A 176 3.75 -4.28 11.48
CA LEU A 176 4.20 -3.83 12.80
C LEU A 176 4.55 -2.33 12.82
N ASN A 177 4.47 -1.64 11.69
CA ASN A 177 4.79 -0.22 11.61
C ASN A 177 3.67 0.60 12.27
N ALA A 178 4.05 1.54 13.12
CA ALA A 178 3.11 2.37 13.87
C ALA A 178 2.16 3.18 12.97
N LEU A 179 2.58 3.50 11.74
CA LEU A 179 1.79 4.30 10.79
C LEU A 179 0.54 3.55 10.27
N PRO A 180 0.69 2.38 9.60
CA PRO A 180 -0.46 1.57 9.22
C PRO A 180 -1.21 0.99 10.42
N PHE A 181 -0.50 0.66 11.51
CA PHE A 181 -1.11 0.08 12.70
C PHE A 181 -2.16 1.00 13.33
N ALA A 182 -1.92 2.31 13.33
CA ALA A 182 -2.89 3.30 13.80
C ALA A 182 -4.19 3.36 12.97
N GLN A 183 -4.22 2.77 11.77
CA GLN A 183 -5.42 2.68 10.93
C GLN A 183 -6.26 1.44 11.20
N TYR A 184 -5.72 0.46 11.93
CA TYR A 184 -6.42 -0.79 12.25
C TYR A 184 -7.12 -0.75 13.63
N GLN A 185 -6.95 0.32 14.39
CA GLN A 185 -7.63 0.62 15.65
C GLN A 185 -8.81 1.57 15.44
#